data_7efbd3db74de055e18911f9bb7adb556
#
_entry.id   7efbd3db74de055e18911f9bb7adb556
#
_cell.length_a   1.000
_cell.length_b   1.000
_cell.length_c   1.000
_cell.angle_alpha   90.00
_cell.angle_beta   90.00
_cell.angle_gamma   90.00
#
_symmetry.space_group_name_H-M   'P 1'
#
loop_
_entity.id
_entity.type
_entity.pdbx_description
1 polymer ?
#
loop_
_entity_poly.entity_id
_entity_poly.type
_entity_poly.pdbx_seq_one_letter_code
_entity_poly.pdbx_strand_id
1 'polypeptide(L)'
;MVGSDIGIDLGTASILVYIKGKGVVLKEPSVVAFDRDTNKIKAIGEEARLMLGRTPGNIVAVRPLRQGVISDYTVTEKMIKHFIQKALGKKSFRKPLVSVCVPSGVTEVEKKAVEDATFAAGARDVKIIEEPIAAAIGSGIDISKPCGNMIVDIGGGTSDIAVISLGGSVVSTSIKIAGDDFDEAIVRYMRKKHNLLIGERTAEDIKIKIGTCYPLAQPETIEVRGRNLVTGLPRTITVSSEETEEALREATLQIVEAVHSVLEKTPPELAADVADRGIVLTGGGSLLRGLEELIEEKTGINTMTAEQPMTCVAIGTGKYVEFLAGKRDEEF
;
A
#
# COMPACT_ATOMS: atom_id res chain seq x y z
N MET A 1 30.73 -9.84 -11.28
CA MET A 1 29.57 -8.93 -11.25
C MET A 1 28.46 -9.64 -10.50
N VAL A 2 28.17 -9.22 -9.28
CA VAL A 2 27.08 -9.74 -8.46
C VAL A 2 25.77 -9.35 -9.15
N GLY A 3 24.87 -10.32 -9.38
CA GLY A 3 23.54 -10.02 -9.90
C GLY A 3 22.82 -9.09 -8.94
N SER A 4 22.12 -8.09 -9.46
CA SER A 4 21.38 -7.13 -8.62
C SER A 4 20.16 -7.82 -8.05
N ASP A 5 20.20 -8.16 -6.75
CA ASP A 5 19.04 -8.69 -6.05
C ASP A 5 18.02 -7.56 -5.81
N ILE A 6 16.74 -7.91 -5.83
CA ILE A 6 15.62 -6.95 -5.92
C ILE A 6 14.62 -7.20 -4.80
N GLY A 7 14.20 -6.13 -4.12
CA GLY A 7 12.99 -6.11 -3.31
C GLY A 7 11.84 -5.47 -4.11
N ILE A 8 10.69 -6.10 -4.13
CA ILE A 8 9.48 -5.56 -4.77
C ILE A 8 8.38 -5.42 -3.73
N ASP A 9 7.92 -4.20 -3.54
CA ASP A 9 6.65 -3.92 -2.90
C ASP A 9 5.57 -3.96 -3.99
N LEU A 10 4.76 -5.01 -3.97
CA LEU A 10 3.72 -5.27 -4.96
C LEU A 10 2.36 -4.77 -4.44
N GLY A 11 2.25 -3.47 -4.24
CA GLY A 11 1.05 -2.86 -3.67
C GLY A 11 -0.13 -2.73 -4.64
N THR A 12 -1.34 -2.64 -4.08
CA THR A 12 -2.59 -2.41 -4.83
C THR A 12 -2.58 -1.09 -5.59
N ALA A 13 -2.08 -0.01 -4.97
CA ALA A 13 -2.05 1.33 -5.55
C ALA A 13 -0.76 1.60 -6.35
N SER A 14 0.38 1.12 -5.86
CA SER A 14 1.68 1.37 -6.46
C SER A 14 2.63 0.19 -6.30
N ILE A 15 3.57 0.06 -7.24
CA ILE A 15 4.71 -0.85 -7.14
C ILE A 15 5.96 -0.04 -6.88
N LEU A 16 6.74 -0.48 -5.89
CA LEU A 16 8.07 0.06 -5.63
C LEU A 16 9.10 -1.06 -5.82
N VAL A 17 10.24 -0.68 -6.41
CA VAL A 17 11.36 -1.61 -6.62
C VAL A 17 12.61 -1.07 -5.94
N TYR A 18 13.15 -1.88 -5.06
CA TYR A 18 14.43 -1.67 -4.39
C TYR A 18 15.52 -2.52 -5.04
N ILE A 19 16.70 -1.95 -5.23
CA ILE A 19 17.88 -2.68 -5.70
C ILE A 19 18.97 -2.61 -4.63
N LYS A 20 19.58 -3.75 -4.31
CA LYS A 20 20.73 -3.85 -3.39
C LYS A 20 21.78 -2.79 -3.71
N GLY A 21 22.13 -1.98 -2.71
CA GLY A 21 23.14 -0.91 -2.81
C GLY A 21 22.71 0.35 -3.56
N LYS A 22 21.48 0.42 -4.08
CA LYS A 22 20.93 1.61 -4.76
C LYS A 22 19.69 2.20 -4.09
N GLY A 23 19.05 1.45 -3.19
CA GLY A 23 17.80 1.88 -2.57
C GLY A 23 16.59 1.70 -3.49
N VAL A 24 15.52 2.45 -3.22
CA VAL A 24 14.31 2.46 -4.05
C VAL A 24 14.60 3.18 -5.37
N VAL A 25 14.60 2.44 -6.47
CA VAL A 25 14.95 2.93 -7.81
C VAL A 25 13.74 3.17 -8.70
N LEU A 26 12.56 2.66 -8.31
CA LEU A 26 11.34 2.77 -9.08
C LEU A 26 10.14 2.87 -8.15
N LYS A 27 9.22 3.78 -8.46
CA LYS A 27 7.91 3.93 -7.85
C LYS A 27 6.92 4.28 -8.96
N GLU A 28 5.98 3.37 -9.20
CA GLU A 28 5.01 3.50 -10.30
C GLU A 28 3.61 3.04 -9.83
N PRO A 29 2.53 3.60 -10.37
CA PRO A 29 1.19 3.09 -10.15
C PRO A 29 1.02 1.63 -10.62
N SER A 30 0.28 0.83 -9.86
CA SER A 30 -0.11 -0.54 -10.22
C SER A 30 -1.27 -0.54 -11.22
N VAL A 31 -1.05 0.04 -12.39
CA VAL A 31 -2.07 0.18 -13.44
C VAL A 31 -1.53 -0.35 -14.76
N VAL A 32 -2.36 -1.07 -15.48
CA VAL A 32 -2.07 -1.58 -16.84
C VAL A 32 -3.21 -1.22 -17.78
N ALA A 33 -2.88 -0.66 -18.91
CA ALA A 33 -3.83 -0.44 -20.01
C ALA A 33 -3.56 -1.42 -21.15
N PHE A 34 -4.58 -2.10 -21.60
CA PHE A 34 -4.48 -3.06 -22.71
C PHE A 34 -5.68 -2.95 -23.65
N ASP A 35 -5.46 -3.43 -24.85
CA ASP A 35 -6.47 -3.56 -25.88
C ASP A 35 -7.26 -4.86 -25.62
N ARG A 36 -8.58 -4.74 -25.44
CA ARG A 36 -9.46 -5.85 -25.08
C ARG A 36 -9.51 -6.95 -26.15
N ASP A 37 -9.45 -6.56 -27.40
CA ASP A 37 -9.62 -7.50 -28.52
C ASP A 37 -8.35 -8.29 -28.81
N THR A 38 -7.20 -7.65 -28.61
CA THR A 38 -5.88 -8.25 -28.94
C THR A 38 -5.09 -8.66 -27.72
N ASN A 39 -5.53 -8.32 -26.49
CA ASN A 39 -4.81 -8.49 -25.21
C ASN A 39 -3.38 -7.89 -25.21
N LYS A 40 -3.12 -6.94 -26.11
CA LYS A 40 -1.84 -6.24 -26.18
C LYS A 40 -1.78 -5.11 -25.18
N ILE A 41 -0.72 -5.10 -24.38
CA ILE A 41 -0.46 -3.99 -23.45
C ILE A 41 -0.17 -2.73 -24.24
N LYS A 42 -0.84 -1.64 -23.87
CA LYS A 42 -0.68 -0.29 -24.43
C LYS A 42 0.19 0.59 -23.53
N ALA A 43 0.00 0.50 -22.20
CA ALA A 43 0.74 1.27 -21.22
C ALA A 43 0.80 0.54 -19.88
N ILE A 44 1.81 0.84 -19.06
CA ILE A 44 1.96 0.35 -17.68
C ILE A 44 2.41 1.52 -16.80
N GLY A 45 1.97 1.54 -15.54
CA GLY A 45 2.38 2.55 -14.58
C GLY A 45 1.70 3.89 -14.80
N GLU A 46 2.45 4.98 -14.73
CA GLU A 46 1.91 6.34 -14.81
C GLU A 46 1.17 6.63 -16.12
N GLU A 47 1.68 6.16 -17.25
CA GLU A 47 1.00 6.30 -18.53
C GLU A 47 -0.38 5.63 -18.53
N ALA A 48 -0.49 4.43 -17.97
CA ALA A 48 -1.75 3.72 -17.84
C ALA A 48 -2.69 4.41 -16.83
N ARG A 49 -2.17 4.97 -15.75
CA ARG A 49 -2.95 5.72 -14.76
C ARG A 49 -3.66 6.92 -15.37
N LEU A 50 -2.99 7.63 -16.28
CA LEU A 50 -3.59 8.76 -17.00
C LEU A 50 -4.76 8.36 -17.90
N MET A 51 -4.85 7.07 -18.26
CA MET A 51 -5.93 6.51 -19.09
C MET A 51 -7.15 6.08 -18.27
N LEU A 52 -7.06 5.94 -16.96
CA LEU A 52 -8.19 5.55 -16.09
C LEU A 52 -9.38 6.50 -16.28
N GLY A 53 -10.55 5.93 -16.57
CA GLY A 53 -11.78 6.69 -16.81
C GLY A 53 -11.82 7.53 -18.11
N ARG A 54 -10.82 7.36 -19.00
CA ARG A 54 -10.68 8.16 -20.25
C ARG A 54 -10.46 7.30 -21.50
N THR A 55 -10.60 5.98 -21.39
CA THR A 55 -10.35 5.06 -22.51
C THR A 55 -11.55 4.91 -23.41
N PRO A 56 -11.37 4.77 -24.75
CA PRO A 56 -12.41 4.31 -25.66
C PRO A 56 -12.77 2.84 -25.34
N GLY A 57 -13.91 2.36 -25.87
CA GLY A 57 -14.47 1.05 -25.49
C GLY A 57 -13.58 -0.18 -25.72
N ASN A 58 -12.61 -0.10 -26.62
CA ASN A 58 -11.66 -1.18 -26.92
C ASN A 58 -10.39 -1.16 -26.06
N ILE A 59 -10.13 -0.09 -25.32
CA ILE A 59 -8.99 0.00 -24.40
C ILE A 59 -9.50 -0.06 -22.96
N VAL A 60 -8.88 -0.92 -22.15
CA VAL A 60 -9.22 -1.09 -20.73
C VAL A 60 -7.99 -0.77 -19.90
N ALA A 61 -8.14 0.16 -18.95
CA ALA A 61 -7.14 0.43 -17.93
C ALA A 61 -7.62 -0.17 -16.60
N VAL A 62 -6.81 -1.05 -16.01
CA VAL A 62 -7.16 -1.80 -14.79
C VAL A 62 -6.03 -1.77 -13.77
N ARG A 63 -6.40 -1.98 -12.52
CA ARG A 63 -5.47 -2.37 -11.45
C ARG A 63 -5.49 -3.89 -11.34
N PRO A 64 -4.38 -4.59 -11.67
CA PRO A 64 -4.37 -6.05 -11.68
C PRO A 64 -4.27 -6.66 -10.29
N LEU A 65 -3.98 -5.84 -9.25
CA LEU A 65 -4.10 -6.19 -7.85
C LEU A 65 -5.26 -5.42 -7.23
N ARG A 66 -6.02 -6.11 -6.38
CA ARG A 66 -7.10 -5.52 -5.58
C ARG A 66 -7.05 -6.07 -4.18
N GLN A 67 -7.12 -5.19 -3.19
CA GLN A 67 -7.14 -5.59 -1.78
C GLN A 67 -6.00 -6.57 -1.44
N GLY A 68 -4.79 -6.28 -1.92
CA GLY A 68 -3.60 -7.07 -1.66
C GLY A 68 -3.47 -8.40 -2.43
N VAL A 69 -4.44 -8.75 -3.29
CA VAL A 69 -4.42 -10.01 -4.04
C VAL A 69 -4.43 -9.81 -5.55
N ILE A 70 -3.88 -10.78 -6.27
CA ILE A 70 -3.88 -10.79 -7.74
C ILE A 70 -5.31 -11.05 -8.25
N SER A 71 -5.86 -10.10 -8.98
CA SER A 71 -7.16 -10.24 -9.66
C SER A 71 -7.02 -10.70 -11.10
N ASP A 72 -5.89 -10.44 -11.74
CA ASP A 72 -5.53 -10.92 -13.09
C ASP A 72 -4.07 -11.36 -13.12
N TYR A 73 -3.86 -12.68 -13.15
CA TYR A 73 -2.53 -13.29 -13.11
C TYR A 73 -1.66 -12.88 -14.32
N THR A 74 -2.22 -12.98 -15.52
CA THR A 74 -1.47 -12.70 -16.76
C THR A 74 -1.04 -11.25 -16.86
N VAL A 75 -1.92 -10.33 -16.48
CA VAL A 75 -1.62 -8.89 -16.48
C VAL A 75 -0.60 -8.57 -15.38
N THR A 76 -0.73 -9.19 -14.20
CA THR A 76 0.23 -9.01 -13.09
C THR A 76 1.62 -9.50 -13.46
N GLU A 77 1.76 -10.71 -14.04
CA GLU A 77 3.04 -11.23 -14.52
C GLU A 77 3.73 -10.26 -15.48
N LYS A 78 2.98 -9.78 -16.48
CA LYS A 78 3.51 -8.82 -17.48
C LYS A 78 3.91 -7.49 -16.84
N MET A 79 3.16 -7.03 -15.85
CA MET A 79 3.45 -5.82 -15.09
C MET A 79 4.73 -5.98 -14.27
N ILE A 80 4.88 -7.05 -13.51
CA ILE A 80 6.09 -7.36 -12.72
C ILE A 80 7.30 -7.44 -13.66
N LYS A 81 7.18 -8.17 -14.77
CA LYS A 81 8.24 -8.30 -15.79
C LYS A 81 8.69 -6.94 -16.33
N HIS A 82 7.73 -6.07 -16.66
CA HIS A 82 8.03 -4.72 -17.11
C HIS A 82 8.84 -3.94 -16.08
N PHE A 83 8.45 -3.97 -14.81
CA PHE A 83 9.12 -3.23 -13.76
C PHE A 83 10.49 -3.80 -13.40
N ILE A 84 10.66 -5.13 -13.39
CA ILE A 84 11.98 -5.75 -13.23
C ILE A 84 12.92 -5.31 -14.36
N GLN A 85 12.44 -5.33 -15.62
CA GLN A 85 13.24 -4.90 -16.76
C GLN A 85 13.57 -3.40 -16.73
N LYS A 86 12.61 -2.58 -16.29
CA LYS A 86 12.80 -1.12 -16.14
C LYS A 86 13.83 -0.80 -15.06
N ALA A 87 13.78 -1.49 -13.93
CA ALA A 87 14.68 -1.32 -12.81
C ALA A 87 16.12 -1.78 -13.10
N LEU A 88 16.27 -2.95 -13.74
CA LEU A 88 17.60 -3.52 -14.03
C LEU A 88 18.24 -2.97 -15.30
N GLY A 89 17.43 -2.39 -16.22
CA GLY A 89 17.86 -2.00 -17.55
C GLY A 89 18.06 -3.20 -18.50
N LYS A 90 18.23 -2.90 -19.80
CA LYS A 90 18.29 -3.90 -20.90
C LYS A 90 19.51 -4.82 -20.89
N LYS A 91 20.51 -4.62 -20.03
CA LYS A 91 21.81 -5.32 -20.05
C LYS A 91 22.03 -6.28 -18.88
N SER A 92 21.02 -6.63 -18.10
CA SER A 92 21.19 -7.61 -17.02
C SER A 92 21.23 -9.04 -17.59
N PHE A 93 22.42 -9.64 -17.59
CA PHE A 93 22.61 -11.03 -18.05
C PHE A 93 22.26 -12.08 -16.99
N ARG A 94 22.13 -11.71 -15.73
CA ARG A 94 21.77 -12.61 -14.63
C ARG A 94 20.38 -12.32 -14.12
N LYS A 95 19.58 -13.37 -13.98
CA LYS A 95 18.27 -13.30 -13.33
C LYS A 95 18.46 -12.95 -11.85
N PRO A 96 17.71 -11.99 -11.29
CA PRO A 96 17.80 -11.58 -9.89
C PRO A 96 17.23 -12.62 -8.93
N LEU A 97 17.72 -12.65 -7.67
CA LEU A 97 16.92 -13.07 -6.53
C LEU A 97 15.93 -11.94 -6.25
N VAL A 98 14.65 -12.27 -6.10
CA VAL A 98 13.59 -11.30 -5.85
C VAL A 98 12.90 -11.62 -4.53
N SER A 99 12.81 -10.64 -3.64
CA SER A 99 11.91 -10.69 -2.50
C SER A 99 10.65 -9.89 -2.83
N VAL A 100 9.48 -10.44 -2.51
CA VAL A 100 8.19 -9.76 -2.70
C VAL A 100 7.43 -9.76 -1.38
N CYS A 101 6.84 -8.62 -1.02
CA CYS A 101 5.97 -8.56 0.14
C CYS A 101 4.54 -8.96 -0.21
N VAL A 102 3.84 -9.47 0.79
CA VAL A 102 2.41 -9.81 0.73
C VAL A 102 1.74 -9.42 2.05
N PRO A 103 0.44 -9.07 2.05
CA PRO A 103 -0.31 -8.83 3.28
C PRO A 103 -0.28 -10.05 4.22
N SER A 104 -0.37 -9.82 5.52
CA SER A 104 -0.31 -10.87 6.54
C SER A 104 -1.51 -11.84 6.50
N GLY A 105 -2.63 -11.43 5.92
CA GLY A 105 -3.87 -12.22 5.84
C GLY A 105 -4.04 -13.05 4.57
N VAL A 106 -3.04 -13.12 3.68
CA VAL A 106 -3.17 -13.87 2.42
C VAL A 106 -3.06 -15.37 2.64
N THR A 107 -3.81 -16.13 1.83
CA THR A 107 -3.79 -17.59 1.82
C THR A 107 -2.51 -18.13 1.17
N GLU A 108 -2.17 -19.39 1.45
CA GLU A 108 -1.01 -20.06 0.79
C GLU A 108 -1.16 -20.12 -0.74
N VAL A 109 -2.40 -20.18 -1.25
CA VAL A 109 -2.67 -20.14 -2.70
C VAL A 109 -2.35 -18.77 -3.28
N GLU A 110 -2.72 -17.71 -2.59
CA GLU A 110 -2.42 -16.32 -2.99
C GLU A 110 -0.92 -16.03 -2.91
N LYS A 111 -0.23 -16.48 -1.85
CA LYS A 111 1.24 -16.40 -1.75
C LYS A 111 1.90 -17.11 -2.94
N LYS A 112 1.45 -18.33 -3.25
CA LYS A 112 1.97 -19.11 -4.36
C LYS A 112 1.72 -18.41 -5.71
N ALA A 113 0.58 -17.78 -5.91
CA ALA A 113 0.29 -17.02 -7.12
C ALA A 113 1.27 -15.83 -7.32
N VAL A 114 1.63 -15.12 -6.24
CA VAL A 114 2.62 -14.03 -6.28
C VAL A 114 4.01 -14.57 -6.59
N GLU A 115 4.39 -15.67 -5.94
CA GLU A 115 5.67 -16.35 -6.18
C GLU A 115 5.80 -16.78 -7.65
N ASP A 116 4.80 -17.49 -8.17
CA ASP A 116 4.78 -18.00 -9.55
C ASP A 116 4.78 -16.87 -10.58
N ALA A 117 3.99 -15.82 -10.37
CA ALA A 117 3.97 -14.63 -11.25
C ALA A 117 5.34 -13.94 -11.29
N THR A 118 6.00 -13.82 -10.14
CA THR A 118 7.32 -13.18 -10.04
C THR A 118 8.41 -14.06 -10.67
N PHE A 119 8.33 -15.37 -10.49
CA PHE A 119 9.24 -16.31 -11.13
C PHE A 119 9.09 -16.29 -12.65
N ALA A 120 7.84 -16.35 -13.16
CA ALA A 120 7.52 -16.25 -14.58
C ALA A 120 7.96 -14.91 -15.20
N ALA A 121 7.92 -13.82 -14.41
CA ALA A 121 8.40 -12.50 -14.82
C ALA A 121 9.92 -12.44 -15.02
N GLY A 122 10.67 -13.46 -14.57
CA GLY A 122 12.11 -13.62 -14.85
C GLY A 122 13.02 -13.63 -13.62
N ALA A 123 12.47 -13.79 -12.42
CA ALA A 123 13.28 -14.04 -11.23
C ALA A 123 14.04 -15.38 -11.32
N ARG A 124 15.22 -15.47 -10.70
CA ARG A 124 15.96 -16.72 -10.50
C ARG A 124 15.40 -17.54 -9.35
N ASP A 125 15.02 -16.85 -8.29
CA ASP A 125 14.44 -17.38 -7.07
C ASP A 125 13.56 -16.27 -6.46
N VAL A 126 12.50 -16.66 -5.77
CA VAL A 126 11.55 -15.74 -5.15
C VAL A 126 11.45 -16.03 -3.66
N LYS A 127 11.45 -15.00 -2.85
CA LYS A 127 11.23 -15.07 -1.40
C LYS A 127 10.07 -14.15 -1.03
N ILE A 128 9.16 -14.66 -0.23
CA ILE A 128 8.02 -13.91 0.28
C ILE A 128 8.34 -13.41 1.69
N ILE A 129 7.93 -12.17 1.96
CA ILE A 129 7.96 -11.55 3.28
C ILE A 129 6.59 -10.91 3.56
N GLU A 130 6.13 -10.92 4.80
CA GLU A 130 4.89 -10.22 5.17
C GLU A 130 5.10 -8.71 5.20
N GLU A 131 4.12 -7.94 4.70
CA GLU A 131 4.17 -6.47 4.64
C GLU A 131 4.50 -5.82 5.99
N PRO A 132 3.86 -6.17 7.13
CA PRO A 132 4.19 -5.52 8.40
C PRO A 132 5.61 -5.81 8.88
N ILE A 133 6.17 -6.99 8.59
CA ILE A 133 7.58 -7.30 8.91
C ILE A 133 8.51 -6.43 8.04
N ALA A 134 8.22 -6.35 6.75
CA ALA A 134 8.97 -5.49 5.85
C ALA A 134 8.86 -4.00 6.26
N ALA A 135 7.65 -3.54 6.62
CA ALA A 135 7.42 -2.18 7.09
C ALA A 135 8.24 -1.84 8.35
N ALA A 136 8.30 -2.77 9.32
CA ALA A 136 9.10 -2.60 10.53
C ALA A 136 10.60 -2.50 10.23
N ILE A 137 11.13 -3.39 9.39
CA ILE A 137 12.54 -3.34 8.95
C ILE A 137 12.82 -2.02 8.20
N GLY A 138 11.90 -1.60 7.34
CA GLY A 138 12.05 -0.40 6.53
C GLY A 138 11.97 0.89 7.34
N SER A 139 11.16 0.93 8.40
CA SER A 139 11.09 2.05 9.34
C SER A 139 12.27 2.12 10.31
N GLY A 140 13.20 1.16 10.25
CA GLY A 140 14.40 1.14 11.09
C GLY A 140 14.21 0.51 12.47
N ILE A 141 13.11 -0.19 12.70
CA ILE A 141 12.88 -0.93 13.94
C ILE A 141 13.74 -2.19 13.97
N ASP A 142 14.46 -2.38 15.08
CA ASP A 142 15.21 -3.62 15.33
C ASP A 142 14.25 -4.70 15.84
N ILE A 143 13.74 -5.50 14.91
CA ILE A 143 12.79 -6.57 15.20
C ILE A 143 13.43 -7.83 15.79
N SER A 144 14.77 -7.92 15.86
CA SER A 144 15.49 -9.11 16.36
C SER A 144 15.41 -9.26 17.86
N LYS A 145 15.09 -8.20 18.58
CA LYS A 145 15.02 -8.17 20.05
C LYS A 145 13.74 -8.81 20.58
N PRO A 146 13.78 -9.37 21.80
CA PRO A 146 12.61 -9.91 22.48
C PRO A 146 11.78 -8.79 23.11
N CYS A 147 11.21 -7.92 22.26
CA CYS A 147 10.33 -6.82 22.69
C CYS A 147 9.23 -6.59 21.64
N GLY A 148 8.05 -6.17 22.13
CA GLY A 148 6.90 -5.88 21.29
C GLY A 148 7.07 -4.58 20.50
N ASN A 149 6.92 -4.66 19.19
CA ASN A 149 6.88 -3.51 18.28
C ASN A 149 5.58 -3.58 17.49
N MET A 150 4.74 -2.55 17.58
CA MET A 150 3.48 -2.50 16.84
C MET A 150 3.61 -1.66 15.58
N ILE A 151 3.25 -2.27 14.45
CA ILE A 151 3.21 -1.64 13.14
C ILE A 151 1.78 -1.64 12.62
N VAL A 152 1.38 -0.53 12.03
CA VAL A 152 0.13 -0.37 11.28
C VAL A 152 0.50 0.14 9.89
N ASP A 153 0.53 -0.76 8.94
CA ASP A 153 0.83 -0.44 7.54
C ASP A 153 -0.48 -0.24 6.77
N ILE A 154 -0.75 1.00 6.34
CA ILE A 154 -1.97 1.36 5.63
C ILE A 154 -1.61 1.64 4.18
N GLY A 155 -1.84 0.64 3.34
CA GLY A 155 -1.56 0.70 1.91
C GLY A 155 -2.68 1.35 1.09
N GLY A 156 -2.79 0.93 -0.18
CA GLY A 156 -3.92 1.31 -1.05
C GLY A 156 -5.14 0.44 -0.83
N GLY A 157 -4.96 -0.88 -0.73
CA GLY A 157 -6.06 -1.84 -0.68
C GLY A 157 -6.18 -2.63 0.61
N THR A 158 -5.16 -2.62 1.48
CA THR A 158 -5.12 -3.32 2.77
C THR A 158 -4.52 -2.45 3.85
N SER A 159 -4.95 -2.69 5.08
CA SER A 159 -4.27 -2.23 6.29
C SER A 159 -3.82 -3.46 7.08
N ASP A 160 -2.52 -3.57 7.27
CA ASP A 160 -1.85 -4.67 7.94
C ASP A 160 -1.36 -4.21 9.32
N ILE A 161 -1.88 -4.84 10.35
CA ILE A 161 -1.59 -4.49 11.75
C ILE A 161 -0.91 -5.69 12.40
N ALA A 162 0.27 -5.48 12.99
CA ALA A 162 0.99 -6.55 13.64
C ALA A 162 1.79 -6.08 14.86
N VAL A 163 1.90 -6.97 15.84
CA VAL A 163 2.90 -6.89 16.91
C VAL A 163 4.01 -7.88 16.56
N ILE A 164 5.23 -7.37 16.46
CA ILE A 164 6.42 -8.08 15.99
C ILE A 164 7.42 -8.19 17.14
N SER A 165 7.98 -9.39 17.32
CA SER A 165 9.06 -9.68 18.29
C SER A 165 9.94 -10.81 17.77
N LEU A 166 11.24 -10.80 18.07
CA LEU A 166 12.19 -11.85 17.68
C LEU A 166 12.16 -12.19 16.17
N GLY A 167 11.99 -11.18 15.34
CA GLY A 167 11.99 -11.31 13.89
C GLY A 167 10.70 -11.88 13.27
N GLY A 168 9.66 -12.13 14.07
CA GLY A 168 8.40 -12.71 13.62
C GLY A 168 7.16 -11.95 14.09
N SER A 169 6.05 -12.16 13.40
CA SER A 169 4.74 -11.65 13.79
C SER A 169 4.16 -12.51 14.92
N VAL A 170 3.87 -11.90 16.08
CA VAL A 170 3.27 -12.59 17.23
C VAL A 170 1.74 -12.57 17.12
N VAL A 171 1.20 -11.40 16.82
CA VAL A 171 -0.23 -11.20 16.52
C VAL A 171 -0.32 -10.32 15.31
N SER A 172 -1.13 -10.71 14.34
CA SER A 172 -1.37 -9.88 13.16
C SER A 172 -2.81 -9.99 12.67
N THR A 173 -3.24 -8.97 11.96
CA THR A 173 -4.48 -8.96 11.19
C THR A 173 -4.30 -8.10 9.96
N SER A 174 -4.98 -8.49 8.89
CA SER A 174 -5.10 -7.69 7.66
C SER A 174 -6.56 -7.41 7.39
N ILE A 175 -6.89 -6.15 7.18
CA ILE A 175 -8.24 -5.72 6.82
C ILE A 175 -8.23 -5.09 5.43
N LYS A 176 -9.33 -5.26 4.71
CA LYS A 176 -9.50 -4.73 3.35
C LYS A 176 -10.12 -3.32 3.38
N ILE A 177 -9.57 -2.46 4.23
CA ILE A 177 -9.92 -1.05 4.38
C ILE A 177 -8.62 -0.24 4.36
N ALA A 178 -8.44 0.60 3.36
CA ALA A 178 -7.22 1.38 3.17
C ALA A 178 -7.45 2.60 2.27
N GLY A 179 -6.41 3.11 1.60
CA GLY A 179 -6.46 4.33 0.81
C GLY A 179 -7.52 4.38 -0.27
N ASP A 180 -7.79 3.26 -0.95
CA ASP A 180 -8.83 3.16 -1.99
C ASP A 180 -10.23 3.25 -1.39
N ASP A 181 -10.43 2.71 -0.17
CA ASP A 181 -11.70 2.82 0.55
C ASP A 181 -11.97 4.25 1.03
N PHE A 182 -10.91 5.00 1.36
CA PHE A 182 -11.02 6.42 1.65
C PHE A 182 -11.52 7.21 0.42
N ASP A 183 -10.98 6.92 -0.76
CA ASP A 183 -11.40 7.54 -2.01
C ASP A 183 -12.87 7.19 -2.32
N GLU A 184 -13.23 5.93 -2.17
CA GLU A 184 -14.61 5.49 -2.39
C GLU A 184 -15.59 6.12 -1.38
N ALA A 185 -15.19 6.26 -0.12
CA ALA A 185 -15.99 6.94 0.90
C ALA A 185 -16.27 8.40 0.50
N ILE A 186 -15.27 9.11 -0.02
CA ILE A 186 -15.43 10.48 -0.53
C ILE A 186 -16.36 10.50 -1.74
N VAL A 187 -16.21 9.57 -2.70
CA VAL A 187 -17.13 9.46 -3.87
C VAL A 187 -18.58 9.27 -3.40
N ARG A 188 -18.80 8.34 -2.45
CA ARG A 188 -20.13 8.08 -1.88
C ARG A 188 -20.72 9.30 -1.18
N TYR A 189 -19.89 10.01 -0.42
CA TYR A 189 -20.29 11.25 0.28
C TYR A 189 -20.72 12.34 -0.70
N MET A 190 -19.89 12.61 -1.73
CA MET A 190 -20.20 13.61 -2.76
C MET A 190 -21.51 13.27 -3.48
N ARG A 191 -21.73 12.00 -3.77
CA ARG A 191 -22.96 11.54 -4.39
C ARG A 191 -24.19 11.74 -3.48
N LYS A 192 -24.08 11.37 -2.20
CA LYS A 192 -25.18 11.41 -1.25
C LYS A 192 -25.52 12.85 -0.80
N LYS A 193 -24.51 13.63 -0.49
CA LYS A 193 -24.68 14.98 0.11
C LYS A 193 -24.90 16.07 -0.92
N HIS A 194 -24.19 15.98 -2.06
CA HIS A 194 -24.15 17.04 -3.07
C HIS A 194 -24.82 16.66 -4.39
N ASN A 195 -25.35 15.44 -4.54
CA ASN A 195 -25.81 14.89 -5.84
C ASN A 195 -24.77 15.10 -6.95
N LEU A 196 -23.48 14.98 -6.60
CA LEU A 196 -22.35 15.17 -7.51
C LEU A 196 -21.62 13.86 -7.73
N LEU A 197 -21.50 13.43 -8.99
CA LEU A 197 -20.69 12.30 -9.37
C LEU A 197 -19.28 12.78 -9.70
N ILE A 198 -18.31 12.27 -8.96
CA ILE A 198 -16.87 12.48 -9.19
C ILE A 198 -16.19 11.16 -9.51
N GLY A 199 -15.03 11.20 -10.17
CA GLY A 199 -14.20 10.03 -10.40
C GLY A 199 -13.24 9.75 -9.24
N GLU A 200 -12.67 8.53 -9.19
CA GLU A 200 -11.70 8.10 -8.18
C GLU A 200 -10.52 9.08 -8.06
N ARG A 201 -9.96 9.52 -9.18
CA ARG A 201 -8.86 10.48 -9.18
C ARG A 201 -9.22 11.81 -8.50
N THR A 202 -10.44 12.31 -8.70
CA THR A 202 -10.89 13.53 -8.05
C THR A 202 -11.05 13.32 -6.55
N ALA A 203 -11.52 12.13 -6.13
CA ALA A 203 -11.62 11.77 -4.72
C ALA A 203 -10.23 11.67 -4.07
N GLU A 204 -9.26 11.03 -4.75
CA GLU A 204 -7.87 10.98 -4.31
C GLU A 204 -7.27 12.40 -4.16
N ASP A 205 -7.52 13.29 -5.12
CA ASP A 205 -7.08 14.69 -5.05
C ASP A 205 -7.69 15.43 -3.83
N ILE A 206 -8.98 15.18 -3.51
CA ILE A 206 -9.65 15.74 -2.32
C ILE A 206 -8.98 15.18 -1.05
N LYS A 207 -8.81 13.85 -0.97
CA LYS A 207 -8.15 13.18 0.16
C LYS A 207 -6.76 13.75 0.44
N ILE A 208 -5.92 13.89 -0.59
CA ILE A 208 -4.55 14.38 -0.45
C ILE A 208 -4.51 15.85 -0.03
N LYS A 209 -5.39 16.70 -0.57
CA LYS A 209 -5.35 18.14 -0.35
C LYS A 209 -5.99 18.57 0.97
N ILE A 210 -7.19 18.09 1.26
CA ILE A 210 -7.98 18.52 2.43
C ILE A 210 -8.50 17.37 3.29
N GLY A 211 -8.19 16.11 2.95
CA GLY A 211 -8.63 14.93 3.69
C GLY A 211 -8.11 14.92 5.12
N THR A 212 -9.03 14.66 6.06
CA THR A 212 -8.72 14.49 7.48
C THR A 212 -9.69 13.52 8.11
N CYS A 213 -9.26 12.83 9.15
CA CYS A 213 -10.11 11.98 9.99
C CYS A 213 -10.21 12.48 11.44
N TYR A 214 -9.65 13.66 11.70
CA TYR A 214 -9.68 14.32 12.99
C TYR A 214 -9.94 15.83 12.80
N PRO A 215 -10.63 16.52 13.73
CA PRO A 215 -10.92 17.93 13.57
C PRO A 215 -9.67 18.79 13.38
N LEU A 216 -9.69 19.64 12.35
CA LEU A 216 -8.63 20.62 12.13
C LEU A 216 -8.90 21.91 12.90
N ALA A 217 -7.84 22.58 13.35
CA ALA A 217 -7.96 23.89 14.02
C ALA A 217 -8.59 24.97 13.12
N GLN A 218 -8.36 24.87 11.81
CA GLN A 218 -8.98 25.72 10.80
C GLN A 218 -9.46 24.86 9.63
N PRO A 219 -10.75 24.93 9.26
CA PRO A 219 -11.28 24.22 8.09
C PRO A 219 -10.59 24.67 6.81
N GLU A 220 -10.24 23.71 5.97
CA GLU A 220 -9.71 23.92 4.62
C GLU A 220 -10.80 23.64 3.60
N THR A 221 -10.72 24.27 2.43
CA THR A 221 -11.70 24.08 1.35
C THR A 221 -11.02 23.88 0.00
N ILE A 222 -11.71 23.19 -0.90
CA ILE A 222 -11.29 22.99 -2.28
C ILE A 222 -12.48 23.06 -3.24
N GLU A 223 -12.26 23.60 -4.43
CA GLU A 223 -13.24 23.51 -5.51
C GLU A 223 -13.17 22.15 -6.20
N VAL A 224 -14.32 21.51 -6.35
CA VAL A 224 -14.47 20.18 -6.96
C VAL A 224 -15.43 20.25 -8.13
N ARG A 225 -15.03 19.68 -9.26
CA ARG A 225 -15.87 19.54 -10.45
C ARG A 225 -16.35 18.11 -10.62
N GLY A 226 -17.62 17.97 -10.93
CA GLY A 226 -18.24 16.70 -11.23
C GLY A 226 -19.48 16.85 -12.08
N ARG A 227 -20.19 15.74 -12.28
CA ARG A 227 -21.46 15.73 -12.98
C ARG A 227 -22.61 15.77 -11.97
N ASN A 228 -23.47 16.77 -12.08
CA ASN A 228 -24.70 16.84 -11.30
C ASN A 228 -25.63 15.67 -11.69
N LEU A 229 -26.03 14.86 -10.72
CA LEU A 229 -26.85 13.66 -10.95
C LEU A 229 -28.31 13.98 -11.26
N VAL A 230 -28.78 15.19 -10.91
CA VAL A 230 -30.16 15.63 -11.20
C VAL A 230 -30.30 16.17 -12.61
N THR A 231 -29.36 17.05 -13.02
CA THR A 231 -29.43 17.72 -14.31
C THR A 231 -28.58 17.08 -15.39
N GLY A 232 -27.65 16.18 -15.02
CA GLY A 232 -26.67 15.59 -15.96
C GLY A 232 -25.53 16.51 -16.38
N LEU A 233 -25.57 17.78 -15.98
CA LEU A 233 -24.62 18.81 -16.42
C LEU A 233 -23.38 18.89 -15.51
N PRO A 234 -22.23 19.40 -16.02
CA PRO A 234 -21.09 19.72 -15.18
C PRO A 234 -21.45 20.75 -14.09
N ARG A 235 -20.96 20.51 -12.87
CA ARG A 235 -21.14 21.41 -11.74
C ARG A 235 -19.87 21.51 -10.93
N THR A 236 -19.56 22.71 -10.45
CA THR A 236 -18.48 22.98 -9.49
C THR A 236 -19.09 23.28 -8.12
N ILE A 237 -18.53 22.71 -7.07
CA ILE A 237 -18.90 22.99 -5.68
C ILE A 237 -17.64 23.22 -4.84
N THR A 238 -17.80 23.87 -3.70
CA THR A 238 -16.76 23.96 -2.67
C THR A 238 -17.00 22.86 -1.64
N VAL A 239 -15.95 22.14 -1.28
CA VAL A 239 -15.95 21.04 -0.30
C VAL A 239 -15.00 21.41 0.82
N SER A 240 -15.36 21.13 2.08
CA SER A 240 -14.54 21.41 3.25
C SER A 240 -13.88 20.17 3.82
N SER A 241 -12.82 20.37 4.63
CA SER A 241 -12.17 19.30 5.39
C SER A 241 -13.10 18.65 6.42
N GLU A 242 -14.06 19.39 6.98
CA GLU A 242 -15.08 18.85 7.89
C GLU A 242 -15.97 17.82 7.17
N GLU A 243 -16.29 18.07 5.90
CA GLU A 243 -17.04 17.12 5.09
C GLU A 243 -16.22 15.85 4.78
N THR A 244 -14.90 15.99 4.61
CA THR A 244 -14.02 14.81 4.44
C THR A 244 -13.90 14.02 5.74
N GLU A 245 -13.84 14.66 6.90
CA GLU A 245 -13.89 13.99 8.20
C GLU A 245 -15.18 13.15 8.35
N GLU A 246 -16.33 13.75 8.03
CA GLU A 246 -17.61 13.04 8.06
C GLU A 246 -17.61 11.84 7.11
N ALA A 247 -17.09 12.01 5.89
CA ALA A 247 -17.03 10.97 4.87
C ALA A 247 -16.11 9.78 5.27
N LEU A 248 -14.97 10.06 5.92
CA LEU A 248 -13.93 9.08 6.22
C LEU A 248 -14.12 8.38 7.56
N ARG A 249 -15.02 8.86 8.41
CA ARG A 249 -15.21 8.39 9.79
C ARG A 249 -15.41 6.88 9.90
N GLU A 250 -16.26 6.29 9.06
CA GLU A 250 -16.55 4.86 9.12
C GLU A 250 -15.30 4.02 8.79
N ALA A 251 -14.58 4.38 7.72
CA ALA A 251 -13.40 3.65 7.28
C ALA A 251 -12.25 3.73 8.28
N THR A 252 -12.01 4.92 8.84
CA THR A 252 -10.93 5.13 9.82
C THR A 252 -11.22 4.46 11.16
N LEU A 253 -12.48 4.44 11.62
CA LEU A 253 -12.88 3.70 12.82
C LEU A 253 -12.68 2.20 12.67
N GLN A 254 -12.91 1.61 11.49
CA GLN A 254 -12.61 0.19 11.26
C GLN A 254 -11.12 -0.13 11.41
N ILE A 255 -10.23 0.79 11.01
CA ILE A 255 -8.78 0.64 11.24
C ILE A 255 -8.49 0.68 12.74
N VAL A 256 -9.08 1.63 13.49
CA VAL A 256 -8.93 1.71 14.94
C VAL A 256 -9.41 0.44 15.63
N GLU A 257 -10.57 -0.11 15.23
CA GLU A 257 -11.10 -1.37 15.77
C GLU A 257 -10.15 -2.54 15.51
N ALA A 258 -9.52 -2.59 14.32
CA ALA A 258 -8.52 -3.60 14.01
C ALA A 258 -7.25 -3.46 14.89
N VAL A 259 -6.81 -2.23 15.16
CA VAL A 259 -5.70 -1.94 16.10
C VAL A 259 -6.06 -2.46 17.50
N HIS A 260 -7.25 -2.14 18.01
CA HIS A 260 -7.73 -2.67 19.29
C HIS A 260 -7.75 -4.21 19.33
N SER A 261 -8.28 -4.83 18.28
CA SER A 261 -8.35 -6.30 18.21
C SER A 261 -6.98 -6.98 18.25
N VAL A 262 -5.94 -6.35 17.71
CA VAL A 262 -4.57 -6.86 17.80
C VAL A 262 -4.02 -6.66 19.20
N LEU A 263 -4.21 -5.49 19.80
CA LEU A 263 -3.77 -5.21 21.17
C LEU A 263 -4.39 -6.15 22.21
N GLU A 264 -5.70 -6.43 22.09
CA GLU A 264 -6.41 -7.36 22.97
C GLU A 264 -5.87 -8.79 22.93
N LYS A 265 -5.35 -9.22 21.77
CA LYS A 265 -4.77 -10.56 21.58
C LYS A 265 -3.27 -10.61 21.86
N THR A 266 -2.64 -9.46 22.10
CA THR A 266 -1.20 -9.36 22.35
C THR A 266 -0.87 -9.85 23.76
N PRO A 267 0.16 -10.71 23.93
CA PRO A 267 0.63 -11.11 25.25
C PRO A 267 0.94 -9.90 26.14
N PRO A 268 0.65 -9.97 27.45
CA PRO A 268 0.77 -8.82 28.36
C PRO A 268 2.14 -8.13 28.35
N GLU A 269 3.23 -8.89 28.29
CA GLU A 269 4.59 -8.36 28.28
C GLU A 269 4.86 -7.54 26.99
N LEU A 270 4.40 -8.04 25.85
CA LEU A 270 4.55 -7.33 24.56
C LEU A 270 3.59 -6.14 24.46
N ALA A 271 2.40 -6.23 25.07
CA ALA A 271 1.48 -5.09 25.15
C ALA A 271 2.06 -3.95 26.02
N ALA A 272 2.76 -4.28 27.10
CA ALA A 272 3.50 -3.29 27.88
C ALA A 272 4.61 -2.62 27.08
N ASP A 273 5.38 -3.41 26.30
CA ASP A 273 6.40 -2.86 25.39
C ASP A 273 5.79 -1.91 24.38
N VAL A 274 4.64 -2.25 23.78
CA VAL A 274 3.93 -1.39 22.83
C VAL A 274 3.45 -0.11 23.48
N ALA A 275 2.95 -0.15 24.71
CA ALA A 275 2.55 1.04 25.46
C ALA A 275 3.72 2.01 25.67
N ASP A 276 4.93 1.48 25.94
CA ASP A 276 6.12 2.29 26.15
C ASP A 276 6.75 2.81 24.83
N ARG A 277 6.73 2.00 23.79
CA ARG A 277 7.41 2.29 22.51
C ARG A 277 6.53 3.02 21.50
N GLY A 278 5.22 2.89 21.64
CA GLY A 278 4.24 3.47 20.74
C GLY A 278 3.88 2.59 19.54
N ILE A 279 2.94 3.10 18.76
CA ILE A 279 2.47 2.51 17.49
C ILE A 279 3.13 3.25 16.35
N VAL A 280 3.71 2.53 15.40
CA VAL A 280 4.32 3.12 14.20
C VAL A 280 3.42 2.91 12.98
N LEU A 281 3.04 4.01 12.33
CA LEU A 281 2.24 4.01 11.11
C LEU A 281 3.15 4.02 9.89
N THR A 282 2.83 3.20 8.90
CA THR A 282 3.50 3.12 7.60
C THR A 282 2.49 3.03 6.45
N GLY A 283 2.98 3.03 5.21
CA GLY A 283 2.13 3.02 4.04
C GLY A 283 1.61 4.40 3.64
N GLY A 284 1.10 4.50 2.42
CA GLY A 284 0.60 5.78 1.90
C GLY A 284 -0.68 6.28 2.56
N GLY A 285 -1.52 5.37 3.06
CA GLY A 285 -2.75 5.70 3.78
C GLY A 285 -2.50 6.33 5.15
N SER A 286 -1.34 6.07 5.77
CA SER A 286 -0.95 6.69 7.04
C SER A 286 -0.73 8.20 6.97
N LEU A 287 -0.59 8.74 5.75
CA LEU A 287 -0.48 10.19 5.51
C LEU A 287 -1.83 10.92 5.62
N LEU A 288 -2.93 10.20 5.82
CA LEU A 288 -4.22 10.86 6.10
C LEU A 288 -4.11 11.65 7.39
N ARG A 289 -4.41 12.95 7.29
CA ARG A 289 -4.30 13.86 8.44
C ARG A 289 -5.21 13.45 9.59
N GLY A 290 -4.70 13.57 10.80
CA GLY A 290 -5.43 13.27 12.02
C GLY A 290 -5.48 11.79 12.39
N LEU A 291 -4.81 10.91 11.64
CA LEU A 291 -4.85 9.47 11.91
C LEU A 291 -4.02 9.10 13.17
N GLU A 292 -2.90 9.77 13.38
CA GLU A 292 -2.10 9.63 14.61
C GLU A 292 -2.95 10.00 15.83
N GLU A 293 -3.56 11.20 15.80
CA GLU A 293 -4.40 11.73 16.88
C GLU A 293 -5.61 10.83 17.13
N LEU A 294 -6.24 10.32 16.07
CA LEU A 294 -7.39 9.43 16.20
C LEU A 294 -7.02 8.11 16.88
N ILE A 295 -5.93 7.48 16.45
CA ILE A 295 -5.48 6.21 17.04
C ILE A 295 -5.02 6.43 18.47
N GLU A 296 -4.25 7.48 18.74
CA GLU A 296 -3.79 7.83 20.09
C GLU A 296 -4.94 8.13 21.05
N GLU A 297 -5.95 8.91 20.61
CA GLU A 297 -7.15 9.18 21.41
C GLU A 297 -7.89 7.89 21.78
N LYS A 298 -8.00 6.96 20.83
CA LYS A 298 -8.77 5.72 21.02
C LYS A 298 -8.03 4.64 21.78
N THR A 299 -6.71 4.58 21.69
CA THR A 299 -5.89 3.53 22.31
C THR A 299 -5.18 3.98 23.59
N GLY A 300 -4.97 5.28 23.77
CA GLY A 300 -4.12 5.84 24.82
C GLY A 300 -2.62 5.55 24.61
N ILE A 301 -2.21 5.10 23.43
CA ILE A 301 -0.82 4.77 23.11
C ILE A 301 -0.29 5.80 22.10
N ASN A 302 0.90 6.35 22.41
CA ASN A 302 1.56 7.29 21.51
C ASN A 302 1.70 6.69 20.10
N THR A 303 1.27 7.43 19.09
CA THR A 303 1.22 6.97 17.70
C THR A 303 2.01 7.93 16.82
N MET A 304 2.87 7.38 15.97
CA MET A 304 3.74 8.18 15.11
C MET A 304 3.84 7.58 13.70
N THR A 305 3.85 8.43 12.69
CA THR A 305 4.10 8.03 11.31
C THR A 305 5.60 7.96 11.03
N ALA A 306 6.05 6.90 10.36
CA ALA A 306 7.44 6.74 9.95
C ALA A 306 7.89 7.89 9.04
N GLU A 307 9.18 8.23 9.03
CA GLU A 307 9.72 9.35 8.28
C GLU A 307 9.43 9.28 6.76
N GLN A 308 9.47 8.09 6.18
CA GLN A 308 9.16 7.84 4.77
C GLN A 308 8.13 6.72 4.63
N PRO A 309 6.88 6.91 5.08
CA PRO A 309 5.93 5.82 5.25
C PRO A 309 5.62 5.08 3.94
N MET A 310 5.59 5.78 2.82
CA MET A 310 5.29 5.20 1.50
C MET A 310 6.37 4.26 0.97
N THR A 311 7.57 4.25 1.54
CA THR A 311 8.71 3.46 1.05
C THR A 311 9.19 2.42 2.06
N CYS A 312 8.65 2.41 3.28
CA CYS A 312 9.07 1.50 4.35
C CYS A 312 9.01 0.04 3.91
N VAL A 313 7.90 -0.41 3.33
CA VAL A 313 7.73 -1.80 2.86
C VAL A 313 8.78 -2.14 1.79
N ALA A 314 8.98 -1.28 0.81
CA ALA A 314 9.96 -1.50 -0.25
C ALA A 314 11.40 -1.56 0.27
N ILE A 315 11.76 -0.66 1.20
CA ILE A 315 13.08 -0.63 1.85
C ILE A 315 13.29 -1.90 2.68
N GLY A 316 12.27 -2.30 3.47
CA GLY A 316 12.36 -3.50 4.29
C GLY A 316 12.46 -4.78 3.46
N THR A 317 11.67 -4.89 2.40
CA THR A 317 11.75 -6.00 1.44
C THR A 317 13.13 -6.07 0.78
N GLY A 318 13.72 -4.91 0.46
CA GLY A 318 15.07 -4.80 -0.06
C GLY A 318 16.15 -5.22 0.94
N LYS A 319 16.08 -4.76 2.18
CA LYS A 319 16.99 -5.18 3.25
C LYS A 319 16.89 -6.68 3.54
N TYR A 320 15.69 -7.24 3.46
CA TYR A 320 15.47 -8.67 3.62
C TYR A 320 16.18 -9.48 2.53
N VAL A 321 16.10 -9.06 1.27
CA VAL A 321 16.83 -9.75 0.18
C VAL A 321 18.35 -9.62 0.32
N GLU A 322 18.85 -8.50 0.85
CA GLU A 322 20.26 -8.31 1.15
C GLU A 322 20.76 -9.29 2.24
N PHE A 323 19.96 -9.44 3.32
CA PHE A 323 20.25 -10.40 4.39
C PHE A 323 20.29 -11.83 3.88
N LEU A 324 19.33 -12.24 3.03
CA LEU A 324 19.30 -13.59 2.43
C LEU A 324 20.49 -13.82 1.48
N ALA A 325 20.91 -12.81 0.74
CA ALA A 325 22.08 -12.90 -0.13
C ALA A 325 23.37 -13.04 0.67
N GLY A 326 23.52 -12.29 1.79
CA GLY A 326 24.68 -12.38 2.69
C GLY A 326 24.84 -13.77 3.32
N LYS A 327 23.74 -14.37 3.81
CA LYS A 327 23.78 -15.75 4.35
C LYS A 327 24.26 -16.79 3.33
N ARG A 328 23.92 -16.64 2.04
CA ARG A 328 24.39 -17.53 0.98
C ARG A 328 25.88 -17.38 0.68
N ASP A 329 26.43 -16.18 0.85
CA ASP A 329 27.87 -15.92 0.64
C ASP A 329 28.73 -16.46 1.81
N GLU A 330 28.13 -16.72 2.99
CA GLU A 330 28.79 -17.34 4.16
C GLU A 330 28.74 -18.87 4.15
N GLU A 331 27.85 -19.48 3.36
CA GLU A 331 27.72 -20.95 3.22
C GLU A 331 28.64 -21.56 2.14
N PHE A 332 29.46 -20.75 1.44
CA PHE A 332 30.45 -21.13 0.46
C PHE A 332 31.84 -20.63 0.84
#